data_abc4f721dd7cb6200b91cc78602a4389
#
_entry.id   abc4f721dd7cb6200b91cc78602a4389
#
_cell.length_a   1.000
_cell.length_b   1.000
_cell.length_c   1.000
_cell.angle_alpha   90.00
_cell.angle_beta   90.00
_cell.angle_gamma   90.00
#
_symmetry.space_group_name_H-M   'P 1'
#
loop_
_entity.id
_entity.type
_entity.pdbx_description
1 polymer ?
#
loop_
_entity_poly.entity_id
_entity_poly.type
_entity_poly.pdbx_seq_one_letter_code
_entity_poly.pdbx_strand_id
1 'polypeptide(L)'
;SRVPCNNIHWPDLFYRWFLNMVAHWRHTDRNYANCTVPLLVGPQAYRKSTFCRNLLPTELQPYYTDRIDFSNKRDAELSLNRFALINMDEFDQNRESQQAFLKHIIQKPVVNTHRPHGVATQELRRYASFIGTSNHKDLLTDTSGSRRYIVIAVTGPIDCSPIDYEQLYAQAIHDIYKGERYWFDAEDE
;
A
#
# COMPACT_ATOMS: atom_id res chain seq x y z
N SER A 1 -1.06 3.48 -18.81
CA SER A 1 -1.47 3.56 -17.41
C SER A 1 -2.99 3.60 -17.31
N ARG A 2 -3.58 2.88 -16.33
CA ARG A 2 -5.04 2.89 -16.09
C ARG A 2 -5.49 4.11 -15.30
N VAL A 3 -4.56 4.77 -14.61
CA VAL A 3 -4.82 5.95 -13.77
C VAL A 3 -4.47 7.20 -14.58
N PRO A 4 -5.45 8.01 -14.99
CA PRO A 4 -5.19 9.27 -15.68
C PRO A 4 -4.62 10.29 -14.67
N CYS A 5 -3.41 10.76 -14.92
CA CYS A 5 -2.73 11.78 -14.12
C CYS A 5 -1.67 12.50 -14.95
N ASN A 6 -1.22 13.66 -14.47
CA ASN A 6 -0.18 14.45 -15.14
C ASN A 6 1.24 14.09 -14.69
N ASN A 7 1.40 13.18 -13.74
CA ASN A 7 2.71 12.73 -13.29
C ASN A 7 3.27 11.69 -14.25
N ILE A 8 4.30 12.05 -15.02
CA ILE A 8 4.94 11.18 -16.01
C ILE A 8 5.66 9.98 -15.37
N HIS A 9 6.07 10.10 -14.12
CA HIS A 9 6.77 9.05 -13.37
C HIS A 9 5.82 8.07 -12.68
N TRP A 10 4.51 8.35 -12.69
CA TRP A 10 3.52 7.52 -12.01
C TRP A 10 3.57 6.04 -12.42
N PRO A 11 3.67 5.67 -13.70
CA PRO A 11 3.72 4.25 -14.07
C PRO A 11 4.89 3.51 -13.42
N ASP A 12 6.08 4.13 -13.40
CA ASP A 12 7.30 3.51 -12.86
C ASP A 12 7.26 3.44 -11.33
N LEU A 13 6.83 4.51 -10.67
CA LEU A 13 6.66 4.57 -9.22
C LEU A 13 5.63 3.54 -8.74
N PHE A 14 4.49 3.46 -9.42
CA PHE A 14 3.45 2.49 -9.09
C PHE A 14 3.94 1.05 -9.33
N TYR A 15 4.62 0.80 -10.43
CA TYR A 15 5.13 -0.53 -10.73
C TYR A 15 6.17 -0.98 -9.72
N ARG A 16 7.08 -0.12 -9.31
CA ARG A 16 8.06 -0.38 -8.25
C ARG A 16 7.38 -0.71 -6.92
N TRP A 17 6.38 0.06 -6.53
CA TRP A 17 5.57 -0.22 -5.35
C TRP A 17 4.83 -1.57 -5.47
N PHE A 18 4.28 -1.87 -6.65
CA PHE A 18 3.59 -3.12 -6.92
C PHE A 18 4.53 -4.33 -6.83
N LEU A 19 5.72 -4.25 -7.41
CA LEU A 19 6.75 -5.27 -7.27
C LEU A 19 7.13 -5.50 -5.80
N ASN A 20 7.25 -4.42 -5.02
CA ASN A 20 7.55 -4.51 -3.60
C ASN A 20 6.42 -5.25 -2.84
N MET A 21 5.17 -4.96 -3.14
CA MET A 21 4.01 -5.67 -2.60
C MET A 21 4.09 -7.18 -2.88
N VAL A 22 4.35 -7.56 -4.12
CA VAL A 22 4.48 -8.97 -4.54
C VAL A 22 5.70 -9.63 -3.87
N ALA A 23 6.82 -8.93 -3.75
CA ALA A 23 8.01 -9.41 -3.07
C ALA A 23 7.74 -9.72 -1.58
N HIS A 24 6.96 -8.89 -0.91
CA HIS A 24 6.51 -9.15 0.46
C HIS A 24 5.66 -10.41 0.59
N TRP A 25 4.74 -10.64 -0.33
CA TRP A 25 3.92 -11.86 -0.33
C TRP A 25 4.77 -13.12 -0.50
N ARG A 26 5.81 -13.04 -1.34
CA ARG A 26 6.71 -14.16 -1.60
C ARG A 26 7.83 -14.33 -0.57
N HIS A 27 7.96 -13.40 0.36
CA HIS A 27 9.01 -13.44 1.37
C HIS A 27 10.45 -13.41 0.79
N THR A 28 10.63 -12.72 -0.31
CA THR A 28 11.94 -12.56 -0.93
C THR A 28 12.86 -11.66 -0.14
N ASP A 29 12.30 -10.79 0.70
CA ASP A 29 13.05 -9.86 1.53
C ASP A 29 12.43 -9.70 2.93
N ARG A 30 13.26 -9.86 3.96
CA ARG A 30 12.90 -9.63 5.38
C ARG A 30 13.38 -8.29 5.92
N ASN A 31 14.31 -7.65 5.21
CA ASN A 31 15.03 -6.50 5.72
C ASN A 31 14.30 -5.19 5.42
N TYR A 32 13.48 -5.17 4.37
CA TYR A 32 12.82 -3.96 3.90
C TYR A 32 11.30 -4.10 3.95
N ALA A 33 10.65 -3.11 4.54
CA ALA A 33 9.20 -2.98 4.46
C ALA A 33 8.83 -2.24 3.15
N ASN A 34 7.64 -2.54 2.59
CA ASN A 34 7.04 -1.64 1.60
C ASN A 34 6.54 -0.40 2.32
N CYS A 35 7.44 0.57 2.54
CA CYS A 35 7.17 1.76 3.33
C CYS A 35 6.63 2.94 2.51
N THR A 36 6.43 2.75 1.22
CA THR A 36 5.85 3.75 0.32
C THR A 36 4.37 3.47 0.09
N VAL A 37 3.57 4.52 0.05
CA VAL A 37 2.11 4.45 -0.08
C VAL A 37 1.66 5.32 -1.25
N PRO A 38 1.17 4.73 -2.34
CA PRO A 38 0.46 5.48 -3.37
C PRO A 38 -0.83 6.06 -2.79
N LEU A 39 -1.06 7.36 -2.99
CA LEU A 39 -2.24 8.07 -2.52
C LEU A 39 -2.95 8.72 -3.71
N LEU A 40 -4.11 8.17 -4.08
CA LEU A 40 -4.90 8.63 -5.21
C LEU A 40 -5.87 9.73 -4.76
N VAL A 41 -5.63 10.95 -5.20
CA VAL A 41 -6.42 12.13 -4.82
C VAL A 41 -7.24 12.61 -6.01
N GLY A 42 -8.53 12.79 -5.82
CA GLY A 42 -9.42 13.29 -6.88
C GLY A 42 -10.89 13.20 -6.51
N PRO A 43 -11.79 13.77 -7.33
CA PRO A 43 -13.22 13.77 -7.07
C PRO A 43 -13.81 12.38 -6.79
N GLN A 44 -14.97 12.37 -6.15
CA GLN A 44 -15.80 11.17 -6.07
C GLN A 44 -16.13 10.65 -7.47
N ALA A 45 -16.55 9.39 -7.57
CA ALA A 45 -16.89 8.70 -8.80
C ALA A 45 -15.73 8.45 -9.79
N TYR A 46 -14.48 8.85 -9.47
CA TYR A 46 -13.30 8.50 -10.29
C TYR A 46 -12.82 7.07 -10.10
N ARG A 47 -13.58 6.23 -9.38
CA ARG A 47 -13.36 4.78 -9.22
C ARG A 47 -12.06 4.42 -8.49
N LYS A 48 -11.53 5.33 -7.65
CA LYS A 48 -10.27 5.15 -6.93
C LYS A 48 -10.29 3.89 -6.05
N SER A 49 -11.27 3.74 -5.16
CA SER A 49 -11.40 2.59 -4.25
C SER A 49 -11.66 1.29 -5.01
N THR A 50 -12.41 1.34 -6.12
CA THR A 50 -12.60 0.20 -7.02
C THR A 50 -11.28 -0.25 -7.63
N PHE A 51 -10.45 0.69 -8.10
CA PHE A 51 -9.13 0.38 -8.62
C PHE A 51 -8.24 -0.27 -7.57
N CYS A 52 -8.20 0.27 -6.36
CA CYS A 52 -7.41 -0.32 -5.27
C CYS A 52 -7.81 -1.77 -4.99
N ARG A 53 -9.11 -2.05 -4.93
CA ARG A 53 -9.63 -3.41 -4.73
C ARG A 53 -9.28 -4.34 -5.88
N ASN A 54 -9.37 -3.86 -7.11
CA ASN A 54 -9.12 -4.64 -8.32
C ASN A 54 -7.61 -4.92 -8.56
N LEU A 55 -6.73 -4.44 -7.71
CA LEU A 55 -5.31 -4.88 -7.75
C LEU A 55 -5.18 -6.35 -7.36
N LEU A 56 -6.09 -6.87 -6.53
CA LEU A 56 -6.09 -8.26 -6.11
C LEU A 56 -7.06 -9.10 -6.95
N PRO A 57 -6.64 -10.30 -7.39
CA PRO A 57 -7.54 -11.26 -8.02
C PRO A 57 -8.56 -11.78 -7.02
N THR A 58 -9.59 -12.46 -7.52
CA THR A 58 -10.72 -12.98 -6.70
C THR A 58 -10.25 -13.83 -5.52
N GLU A 59 -9.24 -14.65 -5.73
CA GLU A 59 -8.67 -15.58 -4.75
C GLU A 59 -8.02 -14.84 -3.57
N LEU A 60 -7.51 -13.63 -3.80
CA LEU A 60 -6.86 -12.80 -2.78
C LEU A 60 -7.79 -11.74 -2.17
N GLN A 61 -9.03 -11.60 -2.64
CA GLN A 61 -9.98 -10.64 -2.08
C GLN A 61 -10.23 -10.79 -0.57
N PRO A 62 -10.23 -12.01 0.04
CA PRO A 62 -10.31 -12.15 1.49
C PRO A 62 -9.17 -11.48 2.28
N TYR A 63 -8.06 -11.17 1.61
CA TYR A 63 -6.89 -10.53 2.19
C TYR A 63 -6.78 -9.03 1.83
N TYR A 64 -7.84 -8.46 1.29
CA TYR A 64 -8.01 -7.02 1.11
C TYR A 64 -8.84 -6.44 2.22
N THR A 65 -8.49 -5.24 2.70
CA THR A 65 -9.35 -4.45 3.57
C THR A 65 -9.28 -2.96 3.22
N ASP A 66 -10.39 -2.27 3.34
CA ASP A 66 -10.52 -0.80 3.32
C ASP A 66 -10.96 -0.25 4.69
N ARG A 67 -10.93 -1.10 5.71
CA ARG A 67 -11.36 -0.79 7.08
C ARG A 67 -10.27 -1.19 8.05
N ILE A 68 -9.43 -0.23 8.42
CA ILE A 68 -8.43 -0.41 9.46
C ILE A 68 -8.72 0.57 10.60
N ASP A 69 -8.77 0.07 11.83
CA ASP A 69 -8.95 0.90 13.03
C ASP A 69 -7.58 1.23 13.63
N PHE A 70 -7.08 2.43 13.38
CA PHE A 70 -5.83 2.92 13.94
C PHE A 70 -5.93 3.31 15.43
N SER A 71 -7.13 3.35 16.02
CA SER A 71 -7.30 3.59 17.46
C SER A 71 -6.86 2.38 18.29
N ASN A 72 -7.02 1.18 17.74
CA ASN A 72 -6.53 -0.06 18.31
C ASN A 72 -5.17 -0.42 17.69
N LYS A 73 -4.09 0.05 18.32
CA LYS A 73 -2.72 -0.14 17.80
C LYS A 73 -2.34 -1.59 17.59
N ARG A 74 -2.77 -2.48 18.48
CA ARG A 74 -2.45 -3.91 18.37
C ARG A 74 -3.13 -4.56 17.19
N ASP A 75 -4.40 -4.29 16.98
CA ASP A 75 -5.15 -4.85 15.85
C ASP A 75 -4.67 -4.28 14.53
N ALA A 76 -4.30 -2.99 14.50
CA ALA A 76 -3.69 -2.37 13.34
C ALA A 76 -2.35 -3.01 12.97
N GLU A 77 -1.49 -3.31 13.96
CA GLU A 77 -0.23 -4.04 13.73
C GLU A 77 -0.47 -5.47 13.24
N LEU A 78 -1.43 -6.19 13.83
CA LEU A 78 -1.79 -7.55 13.40
C LEU A 78 -2.36 -7.58 11.98
N SER A 79 -2.98 -6.50 11.54
CA SER A 79 -3.47 -6.35 10.16
C SER A 79 -2.35 -6.47 9.13
N LEU A 80 -1.11 -6.11 9.47
CA LEU A 80 0.05 -6.28 8.58
C LEU A 80 0.35 -7.75 8.26
N ASN A 81 0.06 -8.66 9.17
CA ASN A 81 0.19 -10.11 8.95
C ASN A 81 -1.06 -10.71 8.31
N ARG A 82 -2.24 -10.17 8.60
CA ARG A 82 -3.52 -10.71 8.18
C ARG A 82 -3.88 -10.40 6.74
N PHE A 83 -3.55 -9.20 6.26
CA PHE A 83 -3.95 -8.71 4.94
C PHE A 83 -2.77 -8.64 3.97
N ALA A 84 -3.08 -8.77 2.69
CA ALA A 84 -2.12 -8.58 1.58
C ALA A 84 -2.06 -7.12 1.12
N LEU A 85 -3.21 -6.45 1.12
CA LEU A 85 -3.36 -5.05 0.74
C LEU A 85 -4.35 -4.34 1.65
N ILE A 86 -3.92 -3.21 2.19
CA ILE A 86 -4.74 -2.33 3.03
C ILE A 86 -4.96 -1.03 2.27
N ASN A 87 -6.20 -0.73 1.92
CA ASN A 87 -6.59 0.56 1.36
C ASN A 87 -7.04 1.49 2.49
N MET A 88 -6.36 2.60 2.63
CA MET A 88 -6.78 3.69 3.53
C MET A 88 -7.75 4.58 2.78
N ASP A 89 -9.02 4.16 2.74
CA ASP A 89 -10.08 4.95 2.11
C ASP A 89 -10.33 6.22 2.93
N GLU A 90 -10.59 7.34 2.25
CA GLU A 90 -10.76 8.64 2.90
C GLU A 90 -9.60 9.01 3.85
N PHE A 91 -8.37 8.86 3.35
CA PHE A 91 -7.13 9.07 4.10
C PHE A 91 -7.06 10.38 4.91
N ASP A 92 -7.70 11.44 4.40
CA ASP A 92 -7.78 12.75 5.02
C ASP A 92 -8.58 12.80 6.33
N GLN A 93 -9.41 11.81 6.60
CA GLN A 93 -10.17 11.73 7.86
C GLN A 93 -9.34 11.21 9.05
N ASN A 94 -8.12 10.76 8.80
CA ASN A 94 -7.24 10.29 9.85
C ASN A 94 -6.72 11.45 10.73
N ARG A 95 -6.89 11.32 12.05
CA ARG A 95 -6.36 12.28 13.03
C ARG A 95 -4.82 12.28 13.02
N GLU A 96 -4.18 13.37 13.44
CA GLU A 96 -2.72 13.48 13.51
C GLU A 96 -2.06 12.33 14.29
N SER A 97 -2.65 11.92 15.42
CA SER A 97 -2.15 10.79 16.22
C SER A 97 -2.20 9.46 15.46
N GLN A 98 -3.21 9.26 14.60
CA GLN A 98 -3.35 8.08 13.75
C GLN A 98 -2.33 8.13 12.61
N GLN A 99 -2.06 9.29 12.04
CA GLN A 99 -1.04 9.46 11.01
C GLN A 99 0.37 9.17 11.55
N ALA A 100 0.68 9.61 12.77
CA ALA A 100 1.96 9.30 13.42
C ALA A 100 2.13 7.80 13.64
N PHE A 101 1.07 7.12 14.10
CA PHE A 101 1.08 5.68 14.26
C PHE A 101 1.18 4.93 12.92
N LEU A 102 0.46 5.40 11.90
CA LEU A 102 0.55 4.85 10.54
C LEU A 102 1.98 4.94 9.99
N LYS A 103 2.64 6.10 10.14
CA LYS A 103 4.04 6.26 9.76
C LYS A 103 4.96 5.24 10.44
N HIS A 104 4.66 4.89 11.68
CA HIS A 104 5.40 3.87 12.42
C HIS A 104 5.18 2.46 11.85
N ILE A 105 3.91 2.05 11.63
CA ILE A 105 3.62 0.69 11.18
C ILE A 105 4.00 0.44 9.73
N ILE A 106 3.96 1.46 8.87
CA ILE A 106 4.37 1.32 7.46
C ILE A 106 5.83 0.86 7.33
N GLN A 107 6.69 1.24 8.28
CA GLN A 107 8.12 0.91 8.26
C GLN A 107 8.45 -0.47 8.83
N LYS A 108 7.51 -1.13 9.50
CA LYS A 108 7.79 -2.41 10.15
C LYS A 108 7.95 -3.53 9.11
N PRO A 109 9.09 -4.19 9.02
CA PRO A 109 9.28 -5.35 8.14
C PRO A 109 8.62 -6.61 8.71
N VAL A 110 8.42 -6.67 10.02
CA VAL A 110 7.81 -7.78 10.77
C VAL A 110 6.86 -7.26 11.83
N VAL A 111 5.98 -8.11 12.32
CA VAL A 111 5.04 -7.80 13.40
C VAL A 111 5.42 -8.58 14.65
N ASN A 112 5.67 -7.88 15.75
CA ASN A 112 5.91 -8.50 17.03
C ASN A 112 4.61 -8.55 17.85
N THR A 113 4.21 -9.74 18.27
CA THR A 113 3.02 -9.93 19.10
C THR A 113 3.32 -10.78 20.32
N HIS A 114 2.65 -10.45 21.42
CA HIS A 114 2.63 -11.31 22.61
C HIS A 114 1.37 -12.18 22.57
N ARG A 115 1.53 -13.48 22.75
CA ARG A 115 0.35 -14.34 22.98
C ARG A 115 -0.30 -13.94 24.30
N PRO A 116 -1.64 -13.89 24.39
CA PRO A 116 -2.32 -13.78 25.66
C PRO A 116 -1.80 -14.90 26.57
N HIS A 117 -1.32 -14.54 27.77
CA HIS A 117 -0.72 -15.47 28.74
C HIS A 117 0.60 -16.16 28.33
N GLY A 118 1.25 -15.72 27.26
CA GLY A 118 2.56 -16.24 26.85
C GLY A 118 3.70 -15.36 27.33
N VAL A 119 4.81 -16.00 27.78
CA VAL A 119 6.02 -15.29 28.25
C VAL A 119 6.90 -14.83 27.06
N ALA A 120 6.66 -15.35 25.85
CA ALA A 120 7.51 -15.07 24.71
C ALA A 120 6.82 -14.19 23.67
N THR A 121 7.55 -13.21 23.17
CA THR A 121 7.17 -12.44 21.95
C THR A 121 7.28 -13.37 20.75
N GLN A 122 6.23 -13.41 19.94
CA GLN A 122 6.24 -14.11 18.66
C GLN A 122 6.40 -13.08 17.53
N GLU A 123 7.36 -13.30 16.67
CA GLU A 123 7.51 -12.55 15.44
C GLU A 123 6.59 -13.14 14.37
N LEU A 124 5.74 -12.30 13.78
CA LEU A 124 4.88 -12.64 12.66
C LEU A 124 5.39 -11.96 11.40
N ARG A 125 5.25 -12.64 10.29
CA ARG A 125 5.56 -12.11 8.98
C ARG A 125 4.60 -10.98 8.59
N ARG A 126 5.13 -9.92 8.00
CA ARG A 126 4.32 -8.90 7.34
C ARG A 126 4.04 -9.31 5.89
N TYR A 127 2.78 -9.20 5.47
CA TYR A 127 2.34 -9.35 4.08
C TYR A 127 1.82 -8.04 3.50
N ALA A 128 1.21 -7.19 4.33
CA ALA A 128 0.46 -6.04 3.86
C ALA A 128 1.34 -4.94 3.27
N SER A 129 0.91 -4.44 2.13
CA SER A 129 1.26 -3.12 1.61
C SER A 129 0.08 -2.17 1.76
N PHE A 130 0.37 -0.87 1.73
CA PHE A 130 -0.64 0.18 1.87
C PHE A 130 -0.84 0.91 0.56
N ILE A 131 -2.09 1.27 0.29
CA ILE A 131 -2.51 2.22 -0.73
C ILE A 131 -3.57 3.13 -0.09
N GLY A 132 -3.80 4.31 -0.62
CA GLY A 132 -4.83 5.19 -0.08
C GLY A 132 -5.59 5.97 -1.13
N THR A 133 -6.76 6.45 -0.74
CA THR A 133 -7.60 7.33 -1.55
C THR A 133 -8.03 8.55 -0.76
N SER A 134 -8.23 9.66 -1.43
CA SER A 134 -8.82 10.87 -0.86
C SER A 134 -9.61 11.66 -1.90
N ASN A 135 -10.59 12.41 -1.43
CA ASN A 135 -11.33 13.38 -2.23
C ASN A 135 -10.83 14.82 -2.02
N HIS A 136 -9.94 15.04 -1.06
CA HIS A 136 -9.45 16.37 -0.67
C HIS A 136 -8.17 16.75 -1.39
N LYS A 137 -8.25 17.82 -2.19
CA LYS A 137 -7.12 18.32 -2.97
C LYS A 137 -6.00 18.94 -2.13
N ASP A 138 -6.28 19.30 -0.89
CA ASP A 138 -5.29 19.91 0.01
C ASP A 138 -4.09 19.01 0.27
N LEU A 139 -4.27 17.69 0.17
CA LEU A 139 -3.18 16.72 0.25
C LEU A 139 -2.15 16.85 -0.88
N LEU A 140 -2.51 17.49 -2.00
CA LEU A 140 -1.59 17.74 -3.13
C LEU A 140 -0.59 18.87 -2.82
N THR A 141 -0.90 19.74 -1.86
CA THR A 141 -0.11 20.92 -1.51
C THR A 141 0.59 20.79 -0.16
N ASP A 142 0.30 19.73 0.59
CA ASP A 142 0.93 19.48 1.88
C ASP A 142 2.38 19.03 1.69
N THR A 143 3.30 20.00 1.80
CA THR A 143 4.75 19.77 1.76
C THR A 143 5.30 19.15 3.05
N SER A 144 4.53 19.12 4.13
CA SER A 144 4.87 18.39 5.36
C SER A 144 4.63 16.90 5.21
N GLY A 145 4.04 16.50 4.07
CA GLY A 145 3.77 15.14 3.69
C GLY A 145 5.01 14.28 3.84
N SER A 146 4.84 13.16 4.50
CA SER A 146 5.89 12.19 4.66
C SER A 146 6.42 11.78 3.27
N ARG A 147 7.72 11.71 3.08
CA ARG A 147 8.45 11.12 1.94
C ARG A 147 7.93 9.73 1.52
N ARG A 148 7.05 9.13 2.34
CA ARG A 148 6.45 7.82 2.11
C ARG A 148 5.23 7.85 1.24
N TYR A 149 4.66 9.02 0.95
CA TYR A 149 3.43 9.11 0.15
C TYR A 149 3.74 9.56 -1.28
N ILE A 150 3.37 8.71 -2.24
CA ILE A 150 3.33 9.08 -3.66
C ILE A 150 1.94 9.66 -3.92
N VAL A 151 1.81 10.97 -3.80
CA VAL A 151 0.52 11.65 -3.96
C VAL A 151 0.25 11.92 -5.42
N ILE A 152 -0.86 11.39 -5.94
CA ILE A 152 -1.24 11.46 -7.36
C ILE A 152 -2.57 12.16 -7.52
N ALA A 153 -2.57 13.28 -8.26
CA ALA A 153 -3.79 13.93 -8.72
C ALA A 153 -4.41 13.14 -9.87
N VAL A 154 -5.52 12.46 -9.58
CA VAL A 154 -6.30 11.73 -10.60
C VAL A 154 -7.13 12.74 -11.39
N THR A 155 -6.94 12.80 -12.70
CA THR A 155 -7.54 13.81 -13.58
C THR A 155 -8.82 13.35 -14.30
N GLY A 156 -9.17 12.06 -14.17
CA GLY A 156 -10.37 11.48 -14.78
C GLY A 156 -10.72 10.12 -14.19
N PRO A 157 -11.82 9.51 -14.61
CA PRO A 157 -12.18 8.17 -14.16
C PRO A 157 -11.09 7.14 -14.46
N ILE A 158 -10.75 6.34 -13.45
CA ILE A 158 -9.76 5.28 -13.59
C ILE A 158 -10.34 4.11 -14.40
N ASP A 159 -9.53 3.56 -15.31
CA ASP A 159 -9.90 2.37 -16.06
C ASP A 159 -9.88 1.14 -15.13
N CYS A 160 -11.06 0.65 -14.80
CA CYS A 160 -11.27 -0.57 -14.01
C CYS A 160 -11.74 -1.75 -14.88
N SER A 161 -11.41 -1.77 -16.16
CA SER A 161 -11.63 -2.92 -17.04
C SER A 161 -10.92 -4.18 -16.50
N PRO A 162 -11.36 -5.39 -16.89
CA PRO A 162 -10.75 -6.63 -16.42
C PRO A 162 -9.23 -6.65 -16.56
N ILE A 163 -8.58 -7.25 -15.58
CA ILE A 163 -7.12 -7.42 -15.52
C ILE A 163 -6.81 -8.89 -15.80
N ASP A 164 -5.84 -9.12 -16.68
CA ASP A 164 -5.21 -10.44 -16.79
C ASP A 164 -4.25 -10.61 -15.61
N TYR A 165 -4.76 -11.19 -14.53
CA TYR A 165 -3.98 -11.36 -13.29
C TYR A 165 -2.85 -12.37 -13.45
N GLU A 166 -3.05 -13.43 -14.25
CA GLU A 166 -2.01 -14.42 -14.48
C GLU A 166 -0.79 -13.77 -15.14
N GLN A 167 -1.02 -13.01 -16.20
CA GLN A 167 0.05 -12.27 -16.89
C GLN A 167 0.68 -11.20 -15.98
N LEU A 168 -0.13 -10.42 -15.26
CA LEU A 168 0.37 -9.34 -14.39
C LEU A 168 1.28 -9.87 -13.29
N TYR A 169 0.85 -10.90 -12.57
CA TYR A 169 1.62 -11.44 -11.46
C TYR A 169 2.79 -12.32 -11.93
N ALA A 170 2.66 -13.03 -13.05
CA ALA A 170 3.78 -13.75 -13.65
C ALA A 170 4.89 -12.79 -14.06
N GLN A 171 4.55 -11.65 -14.67
CA GLN A 171 5.53 -10.62 -15.00
C GLN A 171 6.20 -10.04 -13.75
N ALA A 172 5.42 -9.68 -12.73
CA ALA A 172 5.97 -9.14 -11.48
C ALA A 172 6.97 -10.11 -10.83
N ILE A 173 6.62 -11.39 -10.74
CA ILE A 173 7.50 -12.44 -10.21
C ILE A 173 8.77 -12.57 -11.05
N HIS A 174 8.64 -12.57 -12.36
CA HIS A 174 9.77 -12.66 -13.27
C HIS A 174 10.74 -11.50 -13.11
N ASP A 175 10.21 -10.27 -13.01
CA ASP A 175 11.02 -9.06 -12.88
C ASP A 175 11.74 -9.02 -11.51
N ILE A 176 11.07 -9.46 -10.44
CA ILE A 176 11.72 -9.62 -9.12
C ILE A 176 12.89 -10.62 -9.21
N TYR A 177 12.71 -11.76 -9.88
CA TYR A 177 13.78 -12.74 -10.05
C TYR A 177 14.94 -12.26 -10.94
N LYS A 178 14.67 -11.37 -11.87
CA LYS A 178 15.69 -10.71 -12.69
C LYS A 178 16.48 -9.65 -11.93
N GLY A 179 16.03 -9.28 -10.72
CA GLY A 179 16.68 -8.27 -9.91
C GLY A 179 16.23 -6.85 -10.22
N GLU A 180 15.04 -6.68 -10.83
CA GLU A 180 14.43 -5.35 -10.96
C GLU A 180 14.26 -4.72 -9.59
N ARG A 181 14.60 -3.43 -9.50
CA ARG A 181 14.53 -2.69 -8.25
C ARG A 181 13.09 -2.48 -7.83
N TYR A 182 12.72 -2.98 -6.65
CA TYR A 182 11.38 -2.84 -6.08
C TYR A 182 11.33 -2.05 -4.78
N TRP A 183 12.46 -1.57 -4.25
CA TRP A 183 12.51 -0.73 -3.05
C TRP A 183 12.72 0.73 -3.41
N PHE A 184 12.33 1.60 -2.48
CA PHE A 184 12.59 3.03 -2.51
C PHE A 184 13.67 3.35 -1.49
N ASP A 185 14.59 4.23 -1.82
CA ASP A 185 15.65 4.72 -0.93
C ASP A 185 15.66 6.25 -0.85
N ALA A 186 16.63 6.80 -0.14
CA ALA A 186 16.74 8.24 0.08
C ALA A 186 16.99 9.05 -1.21
N GLU A 187 17.42 8.41 -2.30
CA GLU A 187 17.64 9.08 -3.59
C GLU A 187 16.35 9.18 -4.41
N ASP A 188 15.32 8.37 -4.10
CA ASP A 188 14.01 8.42 -4.73
C ASP A 188 13.07 9.45 -4.06
N GLU A 189 13.49 10.05 -2.95
CA GLU A 189 12.78 11.03 -2.15
C GLU A 189 13.13 12.45 -2.64
#